data_e4e5986cdf394c064a28457f1374a2cd
#
_entry.id   e4e5986cdf394c064a28457f1374a2cd
#
_cell.length_a   1.000
_cell.length_b   1.000
_cell.length_c   1.000
_cell.angle_alpha   90.00
_cell.angle_beta   90.00
_cell.angle_gamma   90.00
#
_symmetry.space_group_name_H-M   'P 1'
#
loop_
_entity.id
_entity.type
_entity.pdbx_description
1 polymer ?
#
loop_
_entity_poly.entity_id
_entity_poly.type
_entity_poly.pdbx_seq_one_letter_code
_entity_poly.pdbx_strand_id
1 'polypeptide(L)' 'MTTSSTTFSVSGMSCGHCVSAVTRAVQQVDAGANVQVDLDKQTVAVTSGASTDAVKAAIEQAGYPVKS' A
#
# COMPACT_ATOMS: atom_id res chain seq x y z
N MET A 1 -10.12 -14.81 13.05
CA MET A 1 -9.26 -13.71 12.60
C MET A 1 -9.56 -13.37 11.16
N THR A 2 -9.98 -12.14 10.95
CA THR A 2 -10.31 -11.69 9.61
C THR A 2 -9.19 -10.79 9.10
N THR A 3 -8.51 -11.28 8.08
CA THR A 3 -7.58 -10.46 7.33
C THR A 3 -8.32 -9.87 6.15
N SER A 4 -8.28 -8.57 6.01
CA SER A 4 -8.93 -7.88 4.90
C SER A 4 -7.92 -7.57 3.82
N SER A 5 -8.31 -7.86 2.59
CA SER A 5 -7.51 -7.53 1.42
C SER A 5 -8.12 -6.30 0.74
N THR A 6 -7.33 -5.26 0.59
CA THR A 6 -7.80 -4.01 -0.01
C THR A 6 -6.85 -3.60 -1.12
N THR A 7 -7.40 -3.19 -2.24
CA THR A 7 -6.61 -2.70 -3.38
C THR A 7 -6.76 -1.19 -3.50
N PHE A 8 -5.63 -0.50 -3.53
CA PHE A 8 -5.58 0.95 -3.70
C PHE A 8 -5.06 1.29 -5.07
N SER A 9 -5.64 2.31 -5.70
CA SER A 9 -5.07 2.90 -6.91
C SER A 9 -4.12 4.01 -6.49
N VAL A 10 -2.85 3.86 -6.85
CA VAL A 10 -1.81 4.79 -6.42
C VAL A 10 -1.13 5.39 -7.65
N SER A 11 -1.00 6.71 -7.66
CA SER A 11 -0.37 7.42 -8.78
C SER A 11 1.13 7.54 -8.57
N GLY A 12 1.87 7.59 -9.67
CA GLY A 12 3.30 7.90 -9.64
C GLY A 12 4.20 6.72 -9.35
N MET A 13 3.68 5.51 -9.29
CA MET A 13 4.51 4.32 -9.15
C MET A 13 5.01 3.89 -10.51
N SER A 14 6.24 4.23 -10.82
CA SER A 14 6.81 3.89 -12.12
C SER A 14 8.13 3.14 -12.02
N CYS A 15 8.61 2.84 -10.83
CA CYS A 15 9.88 2.14 -10.67
C CYS A 15 9.92 1.31 -9.39
N GLY A 16 10.95 0.49 -9.27
CA GLY A 16 11.11 -0.39 -8.12
C GLY A 16 11.28 0.32 -6.79
N HIS A 17 11.81 1.54 -6.80
CA HIS A 17 11.92 2.32 -5.57
C HIS A 17 10.56 2.66 -4.99
N CYS A 18 9.59 2.94 -5.86
CA CYS A 18 8.24 3.22 -5.42
C CYS A 18 7.62 2.00 -4.73
N VAL A 19 7.85 0.83 -5.29
CA VAL A 19 7.37 -0.42 -4.69
C VAL A 19 7.92 -0.60 -3.29
N SER A 20 9.24 -0.41 -3.14
CA SER A 20 9.88 -0.55 -1.82
C SER A 20 9.37 0.48 -0.83
N ALA A 21 9.21 1.73 -1.25
CA ALA A 21 8.74 2.79 -0.37
C ALA A 21 7.32 2.51 0.14
N VAL A 22 6.43 2.11 -0.76
CA VAL A 22 5.05 1.80 -0.41
C VAL A 22 5.01 0.59 0.52
N THR A 23 5.77 -0.45 0.20
CA THR A 23 5.81 -1.66 1.02
C THR A 23 6.27 -1.34 2.44
N ARG A 24 7.33 -0.56 2.57
CA ARG A 24 7.84 -0.16 3.89
C ARG A 24 6.83 0.67 4.66
N ALA A 25 6.16 1.61 3.97
CA ALA A 25 5.17 2.45 4.62
C ALA A 25 4.05 1.61 5.22
N VAL A 26 3.56 0.63 4.47
CA VAL A 26 2.50 -0.25 4.96
C VAL A 26 3.00 -1.12 6.12
N GLN A 27 4.21 -1.62 6.02
CA GLN A 27 4.77 -2.48 7.07
C GLN A 27 5.03 -1.72 8.37
N GLN A 28 5.20 -0.41 8.30
CA GLN A 28 5.29 0.41 9.51
C GLN A 28 3.96 0.49 10.25
N VAL A 29 2.86 0.38 9.52
CA VAL A 29 1.53 0.34 10.13
C VAL A 29 1.24 -1.06 10.69
N ASP A 30 1.61 -2.08 9.92
CA ASP A 30 1.40 -3.47 10.32
C ASP A 30 2.55 -4.30 9.78
N ALA A 31 3.44 -4.73 10.66
CA ALA A 31 4.63 -5.49 10.28
C ALA A 31 4.28 -6.82 9.61
N GLY A 32 3.11 -7.37 9.89
CA GLY A 32 2.65 -8.61 9.27
C GLY A 32 1.87 -8.42 7.97
N ALA A 33 1.77 -7.18 7.48
CA ALA A 33 1.01 -6.90 6.28
C ALA A 33 1.66 -7.52 5.04
N ASN A 34 0.82 -8.05 4.17
CA ASN A 34 1.25 -8.57 2.87
C ASN A 34 0.92 -7.52 1.82
N VAL A 35 1.93 -7.07 1.09
CA VAL A 35 1.79 -5.99 0.11
C VAL A 35 2.16 -6.53 -1.26
N GLN A 36 1.26 -6.38 -2.22
CA GLN A 36 1.52 -6.72 -3.61
C GLN A 36 1.28 -5.50 -4.48
N VAL A 37 2.29 -5.14 -5.27
CA VAL A 37 2.22 -3.96 -6.11
C VAL A 37 2.18 -4.38 -7.57
N ASP A 38 1.23 -3.81 -8.32
CA ASP A 38 1.11 -4.02 -9.75
C ASP A 38 1.44 -2.70 -10.44
N LEU A 39 2.62 -2.63 -11.06
CA LEU A 39 3.07 -1.40 -11.71
C LEU A 39 2.31 -1.12 -13.01
N ASP A 40 1.87 -2.16 -13.68
CA ASP A 40 1.11 -1.97 -14.93
C ASP A 40 -0.23 -1.29 -14.66
N LYS A 41 -0.88 -1.68 -13.59
CA LYS A 41 -2.18 -1.10 -13.21
C LYS A 41 -2.04 0.01 -12.19
N GLN A 42 -0.84 0.21 -11.68
CA GLN A 42 -0.54 1.18 -10.62
C GLN A 42 -1.45 0.96 -9.40
N THR A 43 -1.55 -0.28 -8.98
CA THR A 43 -2.35 -0.65 -7.83
C THR A 43 -1.50 -1.31 -6.77
N VAL A 44 -1.94 -1.18 -5.53
CA VAL A 44 -1.30 -1.81 -4.37
C VAL A 44 -2.37 -2.63 -3.66
N ALA A 45 -2.16 -3.93 -3.59
CA ALA A 45 -3.04 -4.82 -2.85
C ALA A 45 -2.40 -5.09 -1.49
N VAL A 46 -3.13 -4.77 -0.43
CA VAL A 46 -2.64 -4.92 0.94
C VAL A 46 -3.55 -5.87 1.70
N THR A 47 -2.96 -6.89 2.29
CA THR A 47 -3.66 -7.80 3.18
C THR A 47 -3.10 -7.60 4.58
N SER A 48 -3.89 -7.03 5.47
CA SER A 48 -3.44 -6.77 6.83
C SER A 48 -4.62 -6.68 7.79
N GLY A 49 -4.30 -6.73 9.09
CA GLY A 49 -5.29 -6.49 10.13
C GLY A 49 -5.47 -5.01 10.47
N ALA A 50 -4.66 -4.14 9.90
CA ALA A 50 -4.78 -2.71 10.15
C ALA A 50 -5.97 -2.13 9.38
N SER A 51 -6.45 -0.97 9.82
CA SER A 51 -7.55 -0.32 9.15
C SER A 51 -7.13 0.20 7.78
N THR A 52 -8.07 0.22 6.85
CA THR A 52 -7.84 0.72 5.50
C THR A 52 -7.35 2.17 5.53
N ASP A 53 -7.92 2.98 6.40
CA ASP A 53 -7.54 4.39 6.51
C ASP A 53 -6.10 4.55 6.97
N ALA A 54 -5.65 3.72 7.90
CA ALA A 54 -4.27 3.78 8.38
C ALA A 54 -3.29 3.41 7.27
N VAL A 55 -3.61 2.39 6.49
CA VAL A 55 -2.78 1.97 5.37
C VAL A 55 -2.73 3.04 4.29
N LYS A 56 -3.89 3.60 3.97
CA LYS A 56 -3.99 4.68 2.98
C LYS A 56 -3.14 5.87 3.41
N ALA A 57 -3.26 6.29 4.65
CA ALA A 57 -2.49 7.41 5.18
C ALA A 57 -0.98 7.14 5.10
N ALA A 58 -0.56 5.92 5.40
CA ALA A 58 0.84 5.55 5.33
C ALA A 58 1.38 5.66 3.90
N ILE A 59 0.61 5.19 2.93
CA ILE A 59 1.00 5.28 1.52
C ILE A 59 1.09 6.75 1.08
N GLU A 60 0.13 7.57 1.49
CA GLU A 60 0.14 8.98 1.14
C GLU A 60 1.31 9.72 1.77
N GLN A 61 1.68 9.36 2.99
CA GLN A 61 2.84 9.95 3.66
C GLN A 61 4.15 9.57 2.98
N ALA A 62 4.18 8.45 2.29
CA ALA A 62 5.35 8.05 1.52
C ALA A 62 5.50 8.87 0.24
N GLY A 63 4.53 9.71 -0.10
CA GLY A 63 4.57 10.57 -1.27
C GLY A 63 3.79 10.03 -2.47
N TYR A 64 2.94 9.04 -2.25
CA TYR A 64 2.17 8.41 -3.33
C TYR A 64 0.68 8.59 -3.07
N PRO A 65 0.04 9.54 -3.77
CA PRO A 65 -1.39 9.80 -3.57
C PRO A 65 -2.23 8.58 -3.93
N VAL A 66 -3.17 8.27 -3.06
CA VAL A 66 -4.10 7.17 -3.29
C VAL A 66 -5.37 7.73 -3.90
N LYS A 67 -5.78 7.17 -5.05
CA LYS A 67 -6.94 7.66 -5.77
C LYS A 67 -8.24 7.04 -5.30
N SER A 68 -8.17 5.86 -4.71
CA SER A 68 -9.39 5.19 -4.25
C SER A 68 -9.12 4.30 -3.06
#